data_9c6b8acaf853645962b4438c02808049
#
_entry.id   9c6b8acaf853645962b4438c02808049
#
_cell.length_a   1.000
_cell.length_b   1.000
_cell.length_c   1.000
_cell.angle_alpha   90.00
_cell.angle_beta   90.00
_cell.angle_gamma   90.00
#
_symmetry.space_group_name_H-M   'P 1'
#
loop_
_entity.id
_entity.type
_entity.pdbx_description
1 polymer ?
#
loop_
_entity_poly.entity_id
_entity_poly.type
_entity_poly.pdbx_seq_one_letter_code
_entity_poly.pdbx_strand_id
1 'polypeptide(L)'
;MKTTSIMALASGLLLASAGAAYALKYAPVEHHLQVDPAIPSWQPGEVTAVPEEEIALVGADIMDEITLGWAKLFRQAYPRLSVTIEAKASGTGGPALTEGRADLAPVGRELMPAEEQAFVNKFGYKPLAIRVATGSVGSLGKTATSVVLVDKDNPIKGLTLAELDAIYSKTRSRGHADITTWGDLGLTGEWSKRPIHLYGLKPVNGIEQFVKANVLQGGDYKDNIEFVKGNGFTHAFTVAAEDMAAHPGGLTYALLANVTPNVKVLPLAEAAGQPFLEPTLENVYTHKYPLSRYVYIFVNRPPGKPLEPKIKEFLKLVLSREGQDVVAREGVFIPLTSEVVRDELKKLE
;
A
#
# COMPACT_ATOMS: atom_id res chain seq x y z
N MET A 1 -57.12 -23.48 14.68
CA MET A 1 -56.19 -22.77 15.57
C MET A 1 -54.76 -23.15 15.17
N LYS A 2 -53.91 -22.16 14.97
CA LYS A 2 -52.45 -22.20 14.72
C LYS A 2 -51.99 -22.53 13.29
N THR A 3 -52.04 -21.51 12.46
CA THR A 3 -51.15 -21.36 11.31
C THR A 3 -50.73 -19.87 11.20
N THR A 4 -49.70 -19.53 11.90
CA THR A 4 -48.98 -18.24 11.69
C THR A 4 -47.61 -18.42 12.34
N SER A 5 -46.54 -18.51 11.51
CA SER A 5 -45.16 -18.24 11.84
C SER A 5 -44.18 -19.05 10.97
N ILE A 6 -44.11 -18.79 9.67
CA ILE A 6 -43.01 -19.33 8.83
C ILE A 6 -42.49 -18.27 7.83
N MET A 7 -43.07 -17.06 7.75
CA MET A 7 -42.64 -16.09 6.73
C MET A 7 -41.57 -15.08 7.16
N ALA A 8 -41.12 -15.05 8.43
CA ALA A 8 -40.15 -14.07 8.90
C ALA A 8 -38.67 -14.52 8.84
N LEU A 9 -38.42 -15.83 8.61
CA LEU A 9 -37.03 -16.33 8.61
C LEU A 9 -36.33 -16.31 7.23
N ALA A 10 -37.07 -16.22 6.13
CA ALA A 10 -36.48 -16.30 4.79
C ALA A 10 -35.80 -15.00 4.35
N SER A 11 -36.25 -13.82 4.82
CA SER A 11 -35.70 -12.55 4.41
C SER A 11 -34.37 -12.20 5.14
N GLY A 12 -34.18 -12.70 6.34
CA GLY A 12 -32.95 -12.49 7.12
C GLY A 12 -31.76 -13.35 6.64
N LEU A 13 -32.03 -14.54 6.09
CA LEU A 13 -30.99 -15.42 5.58
C LEU A 13 -30.41 -14.95 4.22
N LEU A 14 -31.19 -14.28 3.38
CA LEU A 14 -30.72 -13.78 2.08
C LEU A 14 -29.83 -12.54 2.22
N LEU A 15 -30.08 -11.68 3.19
CA LEU A 15 -29.23 -10.53 3.49
C LEU A 15 -27.91 -10.94 4.14
N ALA A 16 -27.93 -11.96 5.01
CA ALA A 16 -26.72 -12.52 5.61
C ALA A 16 -25.81 -13.23 4.58
N SER A 17 -26.39 -13.85 3.53
CA SER A 17 -25.62 -14.55 2.50
C SER A 17 -24.91 -13.58 1.53
N ALA A 18 -25.51 -12.44 1.18
CA ALA A 18 -24.89 -11.44 0.31
C ALA A 18 -23.75 -10.69 1.03
N GLY A 19 -23.94 -10.34 2.31
CA GLY A 19 -22.90 -9.71 3.13
C GLY A 19 -21.71 -10.65 3.39
N ALA A 20 -21.97 -11.93 3.64
CA ALA A 20 -20.94 -12.94 3.82
C ALA A 20 -20.17 -13.22 2.51
N ALA A 21 -20.83 -13.26 1.36
CA ALA A 21 -20.18 -13.42 0.06
C ALA A 21 -19.32 -12.22 -0.31
N TYR A 22 -19.74 -11.00 0.05
CA TYR A 22 -18.95 -9.79 -0.18
C TYR A 22 -17.75 -9.72 0.76
N ALA A 23 -17.93 -10.05 2.04
CA ALA A 23 -16.84 -10.12 3.02
C ALA A 23 -15.82 -11.21 2.65
N LEU A 24 -16.24 -12.35 2.11
CA LEU A 24 -15.37 -13.41 1.62
C LEU A 24 -14.60 -13.01 0.35
N LYS A 25 -15.16 -12.17 -0.52
CA LYS A 25 -14.45 -11.68 -1.72
C LYS A 25 -13.20 -10.86 -1.37
N TYR A 26 -13.20 -10.16 -0.26
CA TYR A 26 -12.13 -9.27 0.18
C TYR A 26 -11.53 -9.67 1.55
N ALA A 27 -11.85 -10.85 2.05
CA ALA A 27 -11.24 -11.35 3.29
C ALA A 27 -9.71 -11.41 3.13
N PRO A 28 -8.96 -11.08 4.19
CA PRO A 28 -7.53 -11.31 4.19
C PRO A 28 -7.28 -12.79 3.92
N VAL A 29 -6.64 -13.10 2.81
CA VAL A 29 -6.27 -14.46 2.44
C VAL A 29 -4.78 -14.55 2.60
N GLU A 30 -4.29 -15.50 3.38
CA GLU A 30 -2.90 -15.91 3.32
C GLU A 30 -2.60 -16.39 1.89
N HIS A 31 -1.59 -15.81 1.27
CA HIS A 31 -1.28 -16.09 -0.11
C HIS A 31 -0.10 -17.02 -0.19
N HIS A 32 -0.33 -18.26 -0.56
CA HIS A 32 0.74 -19.18 -0.93
C HIS A 32 1.17 -18.95 -2.39
N LEU A 33 1.58 -17.71 -2.69
CA LEU A 33 2.10 -17.38 -4.01
C LEU A 33 3.48 -18.01 -4.18
N GLN A 34 3.67 -18.66 -5.31
CA GLN A 34 5.00 -19.10 -5.71
C GLN A 34 5.79 -17.90 -6.22
N VAL A 35 7.07 -17.87 -5.85
CA VAL A 35 7.99 -16.86 -6.37
C VAL A 35 8.14 -17.03 -7.88
N ASP A 36 8.12 -15.91 -8.61
CA ASP A 36 8.34 -15.89 -10.06
C ASP A 36 9.64 -16.61 -10.41
N PRO A 37 9.59 -17.72 -11.17
CA PRO A 37 10.78 -18.52 -11.49
C PRO A 37 11.82 -17.76 -12.33
N ALA A 38 11.45 -16.65 -12.95
CA ALA A 38 12.36 -15.79 -13.69
C ALA A 38 13.22 -14.88 -12.79
N ILE A 39 12.93 -14.80 -11.49
CA ILE A 39 13.81 -14.12 -10.54
C ILE A 39 15.10 -14.91 -10.37
N PRO A 40 16.28 -14.28 -10.52
CA PRO A 40 17.55 -14.97 -10.39
C PRO A 40 17.79 -15.49 -8.97
N SER A 41 18.41 -16.66 -8.85
CA SER A 41 18.90 -17.16 -7.56
C SER A 41 20.06 -16.32 -7.06
N TRP A 42 20.14 -16.18 -5.74
CA TRP A 42 21.25 -15.51 -5.11
C TRP A 42 22.53 -16.31 -5.22
N GLN A 43 23.59 -15.64 -5.68
CA GLN A 43 24.93 -16.16 -5.65
C GLN A 43 25.74 -15.28 -4.70
N PRO A 44 26.10 -15.76 -3.50
CA PRO A 44 26.90 -14.99 -2.56
C PRO A 44 28.20 -14.51 -3.21
N GLY A 45 28.39 -13.19 -3.24
CA GLY A 45 29.60 -12.57 -3.76
C GLY A 45 30.71 -12.53 -2.71
N GLU A 46 31.91 -12.09 -3.13
CA GLU A 46 32.98 -11.81 -2.17
C GLU A 46 32.65 -10.55 -1.37
N VAL A 47 32.38 -10.72 -0.09
CA VAL A 47 32.31 -9.63 0.89
C VAL A 47 33.50 -9.79 1.82
N THR A 48 34.45 -8.85 1.71
CA THR A 48 35.56 -8.80 2.66
C THR A 48 34.99 -8.34 4.00
N ALA A 49 34.61 -9.32 4.82
CA ALA A 49 34.11 -9.03 6.17
C ALA A 49 35.29 -8.74 7.08
N VAL A 50 35.36 -7.53 7.58
CA VAL A 50 36.23 -7.21 8.71
C VAL A 50 35.59 -7.85 9.97
N PRO A 51 36.34 -8.48 10.86
CA PRO A 51 35.79 -8.91 12.14
C PRO A 51 35.08 -7.73 12.82
N GLU A 52 33.86 -7.96 13.32
CA GLU A 52 33.01 -6.96 13.99
C GLU A 52 32.21 -6.01 13.08
N GLU A 53 32.18 -6.21 11.75
CA GLU A 53 31.25 -5.46 10.92
C GLU A 53 29.81 -5.89 11.15
N GLU A 54 28.94 -4.88 11.22
CA GLU A 54 27.51 -5.02 11.46
C GLU A 54 26.71 -4.42 10.28
N ILE A 55 25.52 -4.98 10.05
CA ILE A 55 24.46 -4.35 9.27
C ILE A 55 23.32 -4.07 10.22
N ALA A 56 23.03 -2.78 10.47
CA ALA A 56 21.96 -2.36 11.33
C ALA A 56 20.67 -2.08 10.53
N LEU A 57 19.63 -2.85 10.80
CA LEU A 57 18.28 -2.61 10.27
C LEU A 57 17.41 -1.98 11.35
N VAL A 58 16.88 -0.77 11.09
CA VAL A 58 15.95 -0.10 12.01
C VAL A 58 14.71 0.34 11.23
N GLY A 59 13.51 -0.09 11.67
CA GLY A 59 12.30 0.29 10.95
C GLY A 59 11.02 -0.36 11.40
N ALA A 60 10.22 -0.79 10.43
CA ALA A 60 8.86 -1.21 10.60
C ALA A 60 8.74 -2.61 11.24
N ASP A 61 8.01 -2.69 12.34
CA ASP A 61 7.59 -3.92 13.01
C ASP A 61 6.78 -4.86 12.12
N ILE A 62 5.97 -4.30 11.23
CA ILE A 62 5.18 -5.10 10.27
C ILE A 62 6.05 -5.92 9.30
N MET A 63 7.32 -5.56 9.13
CA MET A 63 8.29 -6.25 8.27
C MET A 63 9.24 -7.17 9.05
N ASP A 64 9.04 -7.34 10.36
CA ASP A 64 9.98 -8.06 11.23
C ASP A 64 10.23 -9.50 10.76
N GLU A 65 9.17 -10.25 10.43
CA GLU A 65 9.27 -11.64 9.99
C GLU A 65 10.11 -11.80 8.71
N ILE A 66 9.88 -10.95 7.70
CA ILE A 66 10.66 -11.01 6.46
C ILE A 66 12.10 -10.52 6.67
N THR A 67 12.33 -9.49 7.48
CA THR A 67 13.69 -9.01 7.79
C THR A 67 14.50 -10.03 8.58
N LEU A 68 13.89 -10.71 9.55
CA LEU A 68 14.51 -11.83 10.29
C LEU A 68 14.83 -12.99 9.35
N GLY A 69 13.94 -13.32 8.42
CA GLY A 69 14.17 -14.35 7.41
C GLY A 69 15.37 -14.04 6.51
N TRP A 70 15.46 -12.82 6.00
CA TRP A 70 16.59 -12.36 5.19
C TRP A 70 17.91 -12.34 5.98
N ALA A 71 17.88 -11.83 7.22
CA ALA A 71 19.05 -11.81 8.09
C ALA A 71 19.55 -13.22 8.41
N LYS A 72 18.63 -14.18 8.59
CA LYS A 72 19.00 -15.60 8.80
C LYS A 72 19.72 -16.17 7.59
N LEU A 73 19.19 -15.99 6.38
CA LEU A 73 19.84 -16.46 5.15
C LEU A 73 21.19 -15.79 4.93
N PHE A 74 21.30 -14.49 5.16
CA PHE A 74 22.52 -13.73 4.99
C PHE A 74 23.64 -14.23 5.94
N ARG A 75 23.30 -14.42 7.22
CA ARG A 75 24.26 -14.97 8.23
C ARG A 75 24.75 -16.37 7.94
N GLN A 76 23.95 -17.18 7.22
CA GLN A 76 24.40 -18.51 6.80
C GLN A 76 25.56 -18.43 5.79
N ALA A 77 25.52 -17.45 4.88
CA ALA A 77 26.58 -17.23 3.89
C ALA A 77 27.76 -16.41 4.46
N TYR A 78 27.48 -15.48 5.35
CA TYR A 78 28.46 -14.57 5.95
C TYR A 78 28.47 -14.65 7.48
N PRO A 79 28.93 -15.73 8.08
CA PRO A 79 28.82 -15.97 9.53
C PRO A 79 29.64 -15.00 10.40
N ARG A 80 30.56 -14.25 9.80
CA ARG A 80 31.35 -13.21 10.51
C ARG A 80 30.71 -11.83 10.51
N LEU A 81 29.67 -11.61 9.69
CA LEU A 81 28.89 -10.37 9.67
C LEU A 81 27.73 -10.47 10.66
N SER A 82 27.61 -9.51 11.56
CA SER A 82 26.43 -9.40 12.41
C SER A 82 25.33 -8.65 11.66
N VAL A 83 24.08 -9.03 11.93
CA VAL A 83 22.90 -8.34 11.42
C VAL A 83 22.00 -8.07 12.60
N THR A 84 21.83 -6.82 12.96
CA THR A 84 20.93 -6.40 14.04
C THR A 84 19.64 -5.84 13.48
N ILE A 85 18.53 -6.06 14.19
CA ILE A 85 17.20 -5.63 13.76
C ILE A 85 16.52 -4.94 14.94
N GLU A 86 16.11 -3.70 14.73
CA GLU A 86 15.27 -2.93 15.63
C GLU A 86 13.94 -2.66 14.93
N ALA A 87 12.96 -3.54 15.14
CA ALA A 87 11.62 -3.42 14.55
C ALA A 87 10.67 -2.73 15.54
N LYS A 88 10.21 -1.51 15.18
CA LYS A 88 9.27 -0.72 16.02
C LYS A 88 8.08 -0.22 15.24
N ALA A 89 8.29 0.74 14.34
CA ALA A 89 7.24 1.31 13.50
C ALA A 89 7.85 1.88 12.23
N SER A 90 7.08 1.97 11.14
CA SER A 90 7.55 2.57 9.88
C SER A 90 8.14 3.98 10.06
N GLY A 91 7.64 4.76 11.02
CA GLY A 91 8.15 6.10 11.32
C GLY A 91 9.52 6.15 12.00
N THR A 92 10.10 5.02 12.39
CA THR A 92 11.44 4.99 13.02
C THR A 92 12.57 4.85 12.00
N GLY A 93 12.31 4.27 10.83
CA GLY A 93 13.33 3.97 9.82
C GLY A 93 13.98 5.22 9.22
N GLY A 94 13.18 6.17 8.75
CA GLY A 94 13.68 7.43 8.18
C GLY A 94 14.59 8.23 9.13
N PRO A 95 14.14 8.52 10.36
CA PRO A 95 15.00 9.14 11.38
C PRO A 95 16.27 8.34 11.69
N ALA A 96 16.18 7.03 11.88
CA ALA A 96 17.34 6.19 12.17
C ALA A 96 18.39 6.23 11.03
N LEU A 97 17.95 6.18 9.78
CA LEU A 97 18.81 6.33 8.61
C LEU A 97 19.44 7.74 8.55
N THR A 98 18.67 8.78 8.85
CA THR A 98 19.13 10.16 8.88
C THR A 98 20.16 10.37 9.98
N GLU A 99 19.97 9.78 11.15
CA GLU A 99 20.89 9.89 12.29
C GLU A 99 22.15 9.03 12.14
N GLY A 100 22.17 8.07 11.23
CA GLY A 100 23.27 7.12 11.03
C GLY A 100 23.23 5.94 12.02
N ARG A 101 22.06 5.64 12.59
CA ARG A 101 21.83 4.47 13.45
C ARG A 101 21.41 3.23 12.68
N ALA A 102 21.00 3.40 11.43
CA ALA A 102 20.63 2.34 10.52
C ALA A 102 21.47 2.41 9.24
N ASP A 103 21.94 1.28 8.76
CA ASP A 103 22.46 1.10 7.41
C ASP A 103 21.30 0.89 6.42
N LEU A 104 20.29 0.17 6.87
CA LEU A 104 19.09 -0.17 6.12
C LEU A 104 17.85 0.18 6.93
N ALA A 105 16.88 0.87 6.31
CA ALA A 105 15.63 1.23 6.94
C ALA A 105 14.44 0.51 6.27
N PRO A 106 13.98 -0.65 6.79
CA PRO A 106 12.76 -1.31 6.35
C PRO A 106 11.54 -0.43 6.73
N VAL A 107 10.74 -0.04 5.75
CA VAL A 107 9.57 0.83 5.95
C VAL A 107 8.38 0.32 5.15
N GLY A 108 7.25 0.11 5.81
CA GLY A 108 6.03 -0.42 5.21
C GLY A 108 5.27 0.59 4.32
N ARG A 109 5.88 1.71 3.95
CA ARG A 109 5.29 2.78 3.15
C ARG A 109 6.40 3.65 2.53
N GLU A 110 6.03 4.60 1.71
CA GLU A 110 6.91 5.69 1.32
C GLU A 110 7.32 6.51 2.57
N LEU A 111 8.48 7.18 2.52
CA LEU A 111 8.83 8.14 3.57
C LEU A 111 7.81 9.28 3.58
N MET A 112 7.45 9.73 4.78
CA MET A 112 6.66 10.95 4.92
C MET A 112 7.48 12.16 4.44
N PRO A 113 6.84 13.20 3.89
CA PRO A 113 7.56 14.38 3.41
C PRO A 113 8.53 14.98 4.44
N ALA A 114 8.16 14.97 5.71
CA ALA A 114 9.03 15.45 6.78
C ALA A 114 10.25 14.55 7.02
N GLU A 115 10.11 13.23 6.90
CA GLU A 115 11.19 12.25 7.03
C GLU A 115 12.19 12.40 5.85
N GLU A 116 11.66 12.48 4.61
CA GLU A 116 12.49 12.70 3.41
C GLU A 116 13.20 14.05 3.48
N GLN A 117 12.48 15.12 3.86
CA GLN A 117 13.06 16.46 3.96
C GLN A 117 14.17 16.54 5.02
N ALA A 118 13.99 15.87 6.18
CA ALA A 118 15.03 15.80 7.21
C ALA A 118 16.30 15.11 6.67
N PHE A 119 16.16 14.05 5.91
CA PHE A 119 17.28 13.37 5.25
C PHE A 119 17.95 14.28 4.21
N VAL A 120 17.17 14.94 3.34
CA VAL A 120 17.67 15.87 2.33
C VAL A 120 18.40 17.05 2.97
N ASN A 121 17.88 17.60 4.05
CA ASN A 121 18.52 18.71 4.78
C ASN A 121 19.89 18.31 5.33
N LYS A 122 20.07 17.06 5.74
CA LYS A 122 21.34 16.56 6.27
C LYS A 122 22.34 16.20 5.18
N PHE A 123 21.89 15.53 4.12
CA PHE A 123 22.79 14.93 3.15
C PHE A 123 22.80 15.62 1.79
N GLY A 124 21.82 16.47 1.47
CA GLY A 124 21.72 17.19 0.20
C GLY A 124 21.10 16.36 -0.95
N TYR A 125 20.65 15.13 -0.70
CA TYR A 125 20.02 14.23 -1.68
C TYR A 125 18.98 13.35 -0.99
N LYS A 126 18.12 12.70 -1.79
CA LYS A 126 17.12 11.77 -1.27
C LYS A 126 17.74 10.39 -0.97
N PRO A 127 17.22 9.65 0.04
CA PRO A 127 17.66 8.28 0.27
C PRO A 127 17.26 7.40 -0.91
N LEU A 128 18.06 6.37 -1.19
CA LEU A 128 17.75 5.37 -2.18
C LEU A 128 16.61 4.49 -1.67
N ALA A 129 15.51 4.41 -2.42
CA ALA A 129 14.37 3.55 -2.12
C ALA A 129 14.44 2.26 -2.95
N ILE A 130 14.47 1.12 -2.28
CA ILE A 130 14.42 -0.22 -2.88
C ILE A 130 13.07 -0.86 -2.53
N ARG A 131 12.27 -1.18 -3.54
CA ARG A 131 11.05 -1.98 -3.37
C ARG A 131 11.45 -3.42 -3.05
N VAL A 132 10.96 -3.97 -1.96
CA VAL A 132 11.40 -5.30 -1.50
C VAL A 132 10.27 -6.33 -1.42
N ALA A 133 9.03 -5.88 -1.36
CA ALA A 133 7.83 -6.70 -1.50
C ALA A 133 6.66 -5.82 -1.91
N THR A 134 5.60 -6.42 -2.43
CA THR A 134 4.29 -5.78 -2.55
C THR A 134 3.57 -5.92 -1.20
N GLY A 135 2.80 -4.90 -0.83
CA GLY A 135 1.96 -4.92 0.35
C GLY A 135 0.91 -6.03 0.29
N SER A 136 0.08 -6.16 1.31
CA SER A 136 -0.99 -7.15 1.32
C SER A 136 -2.19 -6.72 0.47
N VAL A 137 -3.02 -7.69 0.07
CA VAL A 137 -4.31 -7.37 -0.57
C VAL A 137 -5.22 -6.67 0.43
N GLY A 138 -5.45 -7.26 1.61
CA GLY A 138 -6.41 -6.74 2.58
C GLY A 138 -6.06 -6.99 4.04
N SER A 139 -4.81 -7.33 4.39
CA SER A 139 -4.42 -7.57 5.78
C SER A 139 -4.08 -6.27 6.49
N LEU A 140 -4.83 -5.95 7.54
CA LEU A 140 -4.55 -4.80 8.40
C LEU A 140 -3.16 -4.92 9.04
N GLY A 141 -2.44 -3.78 9.09
CA GLY A 141 -1.09 -3.78 9.66
C GLY A 141 0.00 -4.34 8.74
N LYS A 142 -0.33 -4.78 7.52
CA LYS A 142 0.63 -5.33 6.54
C LYS A 142 0.57 -4.57 5.20
N THR A 143 0.53 -3.25 5.25
CA THR A 143 0.50 -2.35 4.05
C THR A 143 -0.63 -2.74 3.07
N ALA A 144 -1.86 -2.81 3.58
CA ALA A 144 -3.01 -3.20 2.77
C ALA A 144 -3.22 -2.28 1.56
N THR A 145 -3.72 -2.85 0.46
CA THR A 145 -4.06 -2.15 -0.77
C THR A 145 -5.07 -1.04 -0.49
N SER A 146 -4.81 0.15 -1.04
CA SER A 146 -5.74 1.28 -0.96
C SER A 146 -6.85 1.11 -2.00
N VAL A 147 -8.07 1.48 -1.63
CA VAL A 147 -9.27 1.38 -2.48
C VAL A 147 -10.09 2.65 -2.41
N VAL A 148 -10.95 2.82 -3.39
CA VAL A 148 -11.99 3.87 -3.40
C VAL A 148 -13.33 3.21 -3.12
N LEU A 149 -14.07 3.77 -2.17
CA LEU A 149 -15.37 3.28 -1.73
C LEU A 149 -16.46 4.30 -2.05
N VAL A 150 -17.62 3.79 -2.45
CA VAL A 150 -18.86 4.53 -2.59
C VAL A 150 -20.00 3.72 -1.97
N ASP A 151 -21.15 4.37 -1.75
CA ASP A 151 -22.38 3.67 -1.35
C ASP A 151 -22.66 2.48 -2.27
N LYS A 152 -23.12 1.36 -1.71
CA LYS A 152 -23.37 0.11 -2.46
C LYS A 152 -24.34 0.28 -3.64
N ASP A 153 -25.28 1.24 -3.52
CA ASP A 153 -26.33 1.50 -4.51
C ASP A 153 -25.93 2.61 -5.52
N ASN A 154 -24.74 3.21 -5.39
CA ASN A 154 -24.23 4.17 -6.36
C ASN A 154 -24.00 3.47 -7.72
N PRO A 155 -24.60 3.95 -8.84
CA PRO A 155 -24.54 3.27 -10.13
C PRO A 155 -23.20 3.41 -10.88
N ILE A 156 -22.24 4.21 -10.35
CA ILE A 156 -20.91 4.38 -10.98
C ILE A 156 -20.19 3.03 -11.12
N LYS A 157 -19.54 2.82 -12.25
CA LYS A 157 -18.89 1.54 -12.56
C LYS A 157 -17.38 1.52 -12.28
N GLY A 158 -16.75 2.68 -12.20
CA GLY A 158 -15.32 2.82 -11.93
C GLY A 158 -14.89 4.26 -12.10
N LEU A 159 -13.64 4.57 -11.76
CA LEU A 159 -13.02 5.87 -11.91
C LEU A 159 -11.59 5.72 -12.46
N THR A 160 -11.17 6.69 -13.25
CA THR A 160 -9.76 6.86 -13.61
C THR A 160 -9.01 7.63 -12.53
N LEU A 161 -7.69 7.53 -12.48
CA LEU A 161 -6.89 8.36 -11.56
C LEU A 161 -7.04 9.87 -11.87
N ALA A 162 -7.28 10.26 -13.13
CA ALA A 162 -7.53 11.65 -13.49
C ALA A 162 -8.86 12.17 -12.96
N GLU A 163 -9.92 11.35 -12.97
CA GLU A 163 -11.19 11.69 -12.34
C GLU A 163 -11.07 11.76 -10.81
N LEU A 164 -10.34 10.83 -10.18
CA LEU A 164 -10.07 10.87 -8.74
C LEU A 164 -9.28 12.13 -8.34
N ASP A 165 -8.28 12.52 -9.12
CA ASP A 165 -7.57 13.79 -8.92
C ASP A 165 -8.53 14.97 -9.02
N ALA A 166 -9.38 15.02 -10.04
CA ALA A 166 -10.37 16.09 -10.22
C ALA A 166 -11.44 16.12 -9.12
N ILE A 167 -11.77 14.99 -8.53
CA ILE A 167 -12.70 14.88 -7.40
C ILE A 167 -12.07 15.43 -6.11
N TYR A 168 -10.82 15.08 -5.80
CA TYR A 168 -10.19 15.40 -4.53
C TYR A 168 -9.28 16.63 -4.53
N SER A 169 -8.75 17.04 -5.70
CA SER A 169 -7.71 18.07 -5.79
C SER A 169 -8.22 19.40 -6.32
N LYS A 170 -7.76 20.50 -5.69
CA LYS A 170 -7.87 21.85 -6.24
C LYS A 170 -6.95 22.05 -7.45
N THR A 171 -5.78 21.39 -7.41
CA THR A 171 -4.72 21.56 -8.41
C THR A 171 -5.05 20.84 -9.71
N ARG A 172 -5.63 19.65 -9.64
CA ARG A 172 -5.98 18.80 -10.79
C ARG A 172 -4.78 18.55 -11.71
N SER A 173 -3.70 18.07 -11.12
CA SER A 173 -2.41 17.88 -11.79
C SER A 173 -2.47 16.89 -12.96
N ARG A 174 -3.50 16.03 -13.01
CA ARG A 174 -3.76 15.10 -14.12
C ARG A 174 -4.57 15.71 -15.26
N GLY A 175 -4.90 17.01 -15.19
CA GLY A 175 -5.47 17.78 -16.30
C GLY A 175 -6.97 17.61 -16.55
N HIS A 176 -7.70 16.89 -15.69
CA HIS A 176 -9.15 16.77 -15.83
C HIS A 176 -9.88 18.05 -15.35
N ALA A 177 -11.06 18.36 -15.93
CA ALA A 177 -11.93 19.39 -15.44
C ALA A 177 -12.42 19.10 -14.01
N ASP A 178 -12.83 20.14 -13.28
CA ASP A 178 -13.32 19.96 -11.91
C ASP A 178 -14.55 19.04 -11.87
N ILE A 179 -14.59 18.14 -10.89
CA ILE A 179 -15.69 17.20 -10.67
C ILE A 179 -16.25 17.48 -9.27
N THR A 180 -17.52 17.82 -9.20
CA THR A 180 -18.22 18.16 -7.96
C THR A 180 -19.52 17.38 -7.78
N THR A 181 -20.08 16.88 -8.85
CA THR A 181 -21.32 16.11 -8.87
C THR A 181 -21.14 14.76 -9.54
N TRP A 182 -22.01 13.82 -9.24
CA TRP A 182 -22.05 12.53 -9.94
C TRP A 182 -22.45 12.67 -11.41
N GLY A 183 -23.12 13.77 -11.77
CA GLY A 183 -23.43 14.11 -13.17
C GLY A 183 -22.21 14.48 -13.98
N ASP A 184 -21.18 15.08 -13.38
CA ASP A 184 -19.90 15.39 -14.04
C ASP A 184 -19.17 14.09 -14.48
N LEU A 185 -19.52 12.97 -13.86
CA LEU A 185 -19.05 11.60 -14.19
C LEU A 185 -20.01 10.85 -15.14
N GLY A 186 -20.99 11.55 -15.73
CA GLY A 186 -21.94 10.99 -16.70
C GLY A 186 -23.14 10.26 -16.11
N LEU A 187 -23.36 10.32 -14.77
CA LEU A 187 -24.56 9.77 -14.18
C LEU A 187 -25.77 10.63 -14.50
N THR A 188 -26.91 9.98 -14.73
CA THR A 188 -28.18 10.62 -15.14
C THR A 188 -29.26 10.46 -14.07
N GLY A 189 -30.45 11.02 -14.32
CA GLY A 189 -31.60 10.94 -13.40
C GLY A 189 -31.33 11.62 -12.07
N GLU A 190 -31.67 10.98 -10.99
CA GLU A 190 -31.49 11.49 -9.61
C GLU A 190 -30.02 11.74 -9.24
N TRP A 191 -29.10 11.03 -9.88
CA TRP A 191 -27.67 11.16 -9.62
C TRP A 191 -27.04 12.36 -10.33
N SER A 192 -27.65 12.88 -11.41
CA SER A 192 -27.04 13.92 -12.25
C SER A 192 -26.69 15.21 -11.49
N LYS A 193 -27.51 15.60 -10.51
CA LYS A 193 -27.31 16.82 -9.71
C LYS A 193 -26.83 16.53 -8.29
N ARG A 194 -26.61 15.26 -7.95
CA ARG A 194 -26.18 14.87 -6.60
C ARG A 194 -24.74 15.28 -6.40
N PRO A 195 -24.42 16.09 -5.39
CA PRO A 195 -23.04 16.45 -5.09
C PRO A 195 -22.26 15.22 -4.59
N ILE A 196 -20.96 15.19 -4.88
CA ILE A 196 -20.05 14.20 -4.31
C ILE A 196 -19.63 14.70 -2.93
N HIS A 197 -20.02 13.97 -1.88
CA HIS A 197 -19.58 14.26 -0.53
C HIS A 197 -18.25 13.53 -0.25
N LEU A 198 -17.20 14.31 0.04
CA LEU A 198 -15.83 13.80 0.13
C LEU A 198 -15.46 13.53 1.58
N TYR A 199 -15.06 12.30 1.85
CA TYR A 199 -14.46 11.90 3.11
C TYR A 199 -12.96 11.62 2.94
N GLY A 200 -12.18 11.87 4.00
CA GLY A 200 -10.75 11.62 4.02
C GLY A 200 -10.20 11.56 5.44
N LEU A 201 -8.92 11.31 5.57
CA LEU A 201 -8.19 11.41 6.82
C LEU A 201 -7.36 12.69 6.87
N LYS A 202 -6.92 13.06 8.07
CA LYS A 202 -6.03 14.22 8.21
C LYS A 202 -4.73 14.03 7.43
N PRO A 203 -4.19 15.07 6.77
CA PRO A 203 -2.99 14.99 5.91
C PRO A 203 -1.70 14.51 6.58
N VAL A 204 -1.69 14.30 7.88
CA VAL A 204 -0.55 13.73 8.62
C VAL A 204 -0.49 12.19 8.55
N ASN A 205 -1.43 11.57 7.87
CA ASN A 205 -1.56 10.13 7.76
C ASN A 205 -0.81 9.58 6.52
N GLY A 206 -0.21 8.41 6.63
CA GLY A 206 0.52 7.78 5.52
C GLY A 206 -0.34 7.45 4.30
N ILE A 207 -1.63 7.16 4.47
CA ILE A 207 -2.55 6.91 3.33
C ILE A 207 -2.85 8.22 2.61
N GLU A 208 -3.06 9.32 3.34
CA GLU A 208 -3.23 10.64 2.74
C GLU A 208 -2.04 11.04 1.89
N GLN A 209 -0.82 10.77 2.39
CA GLN A 209 0.39 11.04 1.63
C GLN A 209 0.51 10.13 0.40
N PHE A 210 0.12 8.85 0.53
CA PHE A 210 0.06 7.93 -0.59
C PHE A 210 -0.92 8.41 -1.67
N VAL A 211 -2.14 8.81 -1.29
CA VAL A 211 -3.15 9.36 -2.21
C VAL A 211 -2.65 10.67 -2.81
N LYS A 212 -2.09 11.57 -2.01
CA LYS A 212 -1.52 12.83 -2.50
C LYS A 212 -0.43 12.61 -3.54
N ALA A 213 0.46 11.67 -3.31
CA ALA A 213 1.56 11.36 -4.23
C ALA A 213 1.08 10.63 -5.49
N ASN A 214 0.28 9.58 -5.35
CA ASN A 214 -0.02 8.65 -6.44
C ASN A 214 -1.31 9.01 -7.20
N VAL A 215 -2.28 9.66 -6.56
CA VAL A 215 -3.51 10.12 -7.23
C VAL A 215 -3.40 11.59 -7.63
N LEU A 216 -3.10 12.47 -6.68
CA LEU A 216 -3.09 13.93 -6.90
C LEU A 216 -1.77 14.46 -7.47
N GLN A 217 -0.76 13.61 -7.68
CA GLN A 217 0.58 14.01 -8.15
C GLN A 217 1.18 15.19 -7.36
N GLY A 218 1.00 15.18 -6.04
CA GLY A 218 1.44 16.22 -5.15
C GLY A 218 0.51 17.43 -5.03
N GLY A 219 -0.59 17.44 -5.79
CA GLY A 219 -1.60 18.52 -5.78
C GLY A 219 -2.25 18.72 -4.40
N ASP A 220 -2.89 19.88 -4.22
CA ASP A 220 -3.54 20.23 -2.97
C ASP A 220 -4.96 19.71 -2.92
N TYR A 221 -5.34 19.16 -1.76
CA TYR A 221 -6.70 18.72 -1.49
C TYR A 221 -7.72 19.87 -1.56
N LYS A 222 -8.96 19.56 -1.94
CA LYS A 222 -10.09 20.46 -1.82
C LYS A 222 -10.39 20.79 -0.35
N ASP A 223 -10.96 21.97 -0.11
CA ASP A 223 -11.24 22.44 1.26
C ASP A 223 -12.52 21.84 1.86
N ASN A 224 -13.37 21.24 1.03
CA ASN A 224 -14.65 20.63 1.42
C ASN A 224 -14.57 19.14 1.77
N ILE A 225 -13.36 18.61 2.01
CA ILE A 225 -13.20 17.23 2.47
C ILE A 225 -13.56 17.16 3.95
N GLU A 226 -14.49 16.27 4.29
CA GLU A 226 -14.80 15.94 5.67
C GLU A 226 -13.76 14.99 6.23
N PHE A 227 -12.91 15.51 7.12
CA PHE A 227 -11.90 14.71 7.79
C PHE A 227 -12.51 13.92 8.93
N VAL A 228 -12.63 12.62 8.75
CA VAL A 228 -13.24 11.73 9.73
C VAL A 228 -12.42 11.69 11.01
N LYS A 229 -13.11 11.78 12.14
CA LYS A 229 -12.53 11.67 13.48
C LYS A 229 -12.67 10.23 13.95
N GLY A 230 -11.57 9.54 14.21
CA GLY A 230 -11.57 8.19 14.76
C GLY A 230 -10.49 8.02 15.82
N ASN A 231 -10.74 7.11 16.76
CA ASN A 231 -9.76 6.69 17.77
C ASN A 231 -8.82 5.63 17.18
N GLY A 232 -7.88 6.10 16.35
CA GLY A 232 -6.92 5.26 15.66
C GLY A 232 -7.22 5.10 14.17
N PHE A 233 -6.19 4.68 13.46
CA PHE A 233 -6.11 4.63 11.99
C PHE A 233 -7.20 3.75 11.36
N THR A 234 -7.37 2.53 11.85
CA THR A 234 -8.33 1.55 11.32
C THR A 234 -9.76 1.99 11.54
N HIS A 235 -10.04 2.54 12.72
CA HIS A 235 -11.39 2.95 13.09
C HIS A 235 -11.88 4.15 12.27
N ALA A 236 -11.01 5.10 11.93
CA ALA A 236 -11.38 6.25 11.11
C ALA A 236 -11.90 5.85 9.73
N PHE A 237 -11.28 4.86 9.07
CA PHE A 237 -11.77 4.37 7.77
C PHE A 237 -13.10 3.62 7.88
N THR A 238 -13.30 2.85 8.93
CA THR A 238 -14.58 2.17 9.18
C THR A 238 -15.68 3.19 9.41
N VAL A 239 -15.42 4.22 10.22
CA VAL A 239 -16.37 5.33 10.44
C VAL A 239 -16.68 6.05 9.13
N ALA A 240 -15.66 6.36 8.30
CA ALA A 240 -15.90 6.97 6.99
C ALA A 240 -16.79 6.11 6.10
N ALA A 241 -16.59 4.79 6.08
CA ALA A 241 -17.42 3.88 5.31
C ALA A 241 -18.86 3.79 5.85
N GLU A 242 -19.04 3.85 7.17
CA GLU A 242 -20.37 3.86 7.81
C GLU A 242 -21.10 5.18 7.59
N ASP A 243 -20.43 6.32 7.77
CA ASP A 243 -21.00 7.65 7.53
C ASP A 243 -21.39 7.81 6.05
N MET A 244 -20.56 7.34 5.15
CA MET A 244 -20.83 7.36 3.72
C MET A 244 -22.05 6.51 3.34
N ALA A 245 -22.27 5.37 4.01
CA ALA A 245 -23.45 4.55 3.80
C ALA A 245 -24.76 5.27 4.19
N ALA A 246 -24.68 6.22 5.14
CA ALA A 246 -25.80 7.10 5.49
C ALA A 246 -26.01 8.25 4.49
N HIS A 247 -25.03 8.53 3.62
CA HIS A 247 -25.06 9.63 2.65
C HIS A 247 -24.80 9.08 1.23
N PRO A 248 -25.84 8.71 0.46
CA PRO A 248 -25.71 8.03 -0.84
C PRO A 248 -24.84 8.73 -1.91
N GLY A 249 -24.46 9.98 -1.69
CA GLY A 249 -23.53 10.73 -2.55
C GLY A 249 -22.08 10.68 -2.11
N GLY A 250 -21.76 9.92 -1.06
CA GLY A 250 -20.41 9.88 -0.47
C GLY A 250 -19.38 9.13 -1.32
N LEU A 251 -18.12 9.56 -1.19
CA LEU A 251 -16.93 8.91 -1.73
C LEU A 251 -15.79 9.02 -0.73
N THR A 252 -15.09 7.91 -0.50
CA THR A 252 -13.88 7.88 0.32
C THR A 252 -12.83 6.98 -0.29
N TYR A 253 -11.57 7.20 0.06
CA TYR A 253 -10.54 6.18 -0.07
C TYR A 253 -10.32 5.51 1.29
N ALA A 254 -9.94 4.25 1.28
CA ALA A 254 -9.75 3.44 2.48
C ALA A 254 -8.74 2.32 2.20
N LEU A 255 -8.56 1.42 3.15
CA LEU A 255 -7.89 0.14 2.91
C LEU A 255 -8.93 -0.93 2.54
N LEU A 256 -8.55 -1.88 1.71
CA LEU A 256 -9.46 -2.97 1.31
C LEU A 256 -10.01 -3.74 2.54
N ALA A 257 -9.25 -3.80 3.62
CA ALA A 257 -9.67 -4.39 4.89
C ALA A 257 -10.82 -3.64 5.60
N ASN A 258 -11.13 -2.40 5.21
CA ASN A 258 -12.19 -1.58 5.83
C ASN A 258 -13.53 -1.65 5.08
N VAL A 259 -13.64 -2.51 4.08
CA VAL A 259 -14.87 -2.67 3.29
C VAL A 259 -15.97 -3.27 4.16
N THR A 260 -17.14 -2.63 4.15
CA THR A 260 -18.36 -3.08 4.86
C THR A 260 -19.43 -3.47 3.86
N PRO A 261 -20.51 -4.20 4.28
CA PRO A 261 -21.60 -4.56 3.38
C PRO A 261 -22.37 -3.38 2.76
N ASN A 262 -22.25 -2.18 3.33
CA ASN A 262 -22.97 -0.99 2.90
C ASN A 262 -22.23 -0.15 1.86
N VAL A 263 -20.99 -0.52 1.54
CA VAL A 263 -20.16 0.16 0.54
C VAL A 263 -19.69 -0.81 -0.53
N LYS A 264 -19.39 -0.30 -1.69
CA LYS A 264 -18.71 -1.08 -2.74
C LYS A 264 -17.36 -0.47 -3.08
N VAL A 265 -16.42 -1.34 -3.41
CA VAL A 265 -15.13 -0.97 -3.97
C VAL A 265 -15.33 -0.58 -5.43
N LEU A 266 -14.81 0.58 -5.82
CA LEU A 266 -14.80 0.99 -7.22
C LEU A 266 -13.59 0.39 -7.93
N PRO A 267 -13.79 -0.26 -9.07
CA PRO A 267 -12.71 -0.58 -9.99
C PRO A 267 -12.06 0.72 -10.51
N LEU A 268 -10.74 0.69 -10.67
CA LEU A 268 -9.96 1.86 -11.10
C LEU A 268 -9.24 1.59 -12.41
N ALA A 269 -9.09 2.63 -13.21
CA ALA A 269 -8.23 2.63 -14.39
C ALA A 269 -7.12 3.68 -14.24
N GLU A 270 -5.91 3.36 -14.69
CA GLU A 270 -4.77 4.30 -14.68
C GLU A 270 -5.06 5.54 -15.53
N ALA A 271 -5.69 5.35 -16.69
CA ALA A 271 -6.02 6.41 -17.63
C ALA A 271 -7.33 6.14 -18.39
N ALA A 272 -7.87 7.18 -19.02
CA ALA A 272 -9.04 7.07 -19.88
C ALA A 272 -8.82 6.06 -21.01
N GLY A 273 -9.83 5.24 -21.29
CA GLY A 273 -9.78 4.19 -22.30
C GLY A 273 -9.09 2.90 -21.88
N GLN A 274 -8.50 2.86 -20.68
CA GLN A 274 -7.98 1.62 -20.10
C GLN A 274 -9.07 0.87 -19.32
N PRO A 275 -8.92 -0.46 -19.13
CA PRO A 275 -9.90 -1.25 -18.38
C PRO A 275 -9.93 -0.83 -16.90
N PHE A 276 -11.12 -0.78 -16.34
CA PHE A 276 -11.31 -0.67 -14.90
C PHE A 276 -10.97 -2.01 -14.23
N LEU A 277 -10.03 -1.98 -13.30
CA LEU A 277 -9.50 -3.15 -12.60
C LEU A 277 -9.95 -3.15 -11.14
N GLU A 278 -10.35 -4.32 -10.65
CA GLU A 278 -10.60 -4.58 -9.23
C GLU A 278 -9.29 -4.91 -8.49
N PRO A 279 -9.21 -4.66 -7.18
CA PRO A 279 -8.03 -5.01 -6.36
C PRO A 279 -7.98 -6.52 -6.05
N THR A 280 -7.97 -7.34 -7.09
CA THR A 280 -7.77 -8.79 -6.95
C THR A 280 -6.32 -9.09 -6.61
N LEU A 281 -6.04 -10.28 -6.06
CA LEU A 281 -4.68 -10.73 -5.79
C LEU A 281 -3.77 -10.57 -7.02
N GLU A 282 -4.22 -11.00 -8.20
CA GLU A 282 -3.46 -10.90 -9.44
C GLU A 282 -3.16 -9.45 -9.83
N ASN A 283 -4.17 -8.57 -9.76
CA ASN A 283 -4.02 -7.17 -10.12
C ASN A 283 -3.13 -6.41 -9.13
N VAL A 284 -3.17 -6.79 -7.84
CA VAL A 284 -2.28 -6.23 -6.81
C VAL A 284 -0.86 -6.76 -6.97
N TYR A 285 -0.68 -8.06 -7.18
CA TYR A 285 0.61 -8.70 -7.42
C TYR A 285 1.34 -8.11 -8.63
N THR A 286 0.62 -7.95 -9.74
CA THR A 286 1.18 -7.41 -10.99
C THR A 286 1.23 -5.88 -11.02
N HIS A 287 0.79 -5.20 -9.95
CA HIS A 287 0.64 -3.74 -9.88
C HIS A 287 -0.19 -3.12 -11.04
N LYS A 288 -1.06 -3.91 -11.65
CA LYS A 288 -2.05 -3.40 -12.61
C LYS A 288 -3.16 -2.61 -11.93
N TYR A 289 -3.50 -2.95 -10.67
CA TYR A 289 -4.41 -2.13 -9.89
C TYR A 289 -3.68 -0.84 -9.44
N PRO A 290 -4.18 0.36 -9.80
CA PRO A 290 -3.41 1.60 -9.67
C PRO A 290 -3.02 2.00 -8.24
N LEU A 291 -3.75 1.51 -7.22
CA LEU A 291 -3.48 1.82 -5.81
C LEU A 291 -2.85 0.65 -5.05
N SER A 292 -2.19 -0.26 -5.77
CA SER A 292 -1.31 -1.27 -5.18
C SER A 292 -0.11 -0.60 -4.52
N ARG A 293 0.42 -1.18 -3.44
CA ARG A 293 1.46 -0.56 -2.62
C ARG A 293 2.68 -1.46 -2.52
N TYR A 294 3.85 -0.84 -2.41
CA TYR A 294 5.10 -1.53 -2.08
C TYR A 294 5.48 -1.31 -0.62
N VAL A 295 6.32 -2.19 -0.10
CA VAL A 295 7.14 -1.95 1.07
C VAL A 295 8.60 -1.80 0.65
N TYR A 296 9.35 -1.04 1.41
CA TYR A 296 10.66 -0.54 0.98
C TYR A 296 11.76 -0.85 2.01
N ILE A 297 12.98 -0.92 1.52
CA ILE A 297 14.18 -0.66 2.31
C ILE A 297 14.81 0.63 1.79
N PHE A 298 14.98 1.62 2.66
CA PHE A 298 15.69 2.85 2.34
C PHE A 298 17.15 2.76 2.75
N VAL A 299 18.02 3.36 1.94
CA VAL A 299 19.48 3.32 2.11
C VAL A 299 20.07 4.71 1.89
N ASN A 300 21.07 5.08 2.70
CA ASN A 300 21.86 6.26 2.47
C ASN A 300 22.92 5.97 1.40
N ARG A 301 22.67 6.41 0.15
CA ARG A 301 23.63 6.32 -0.95
C ARG A 301 23.80 7.69 -1.61
N PRO A 302 24.99 8.31 -1.49
CA PRO A 302 25.29 9.52 -2.24
C PRO A 302 25.19 9.31 -3.75
N PRO A 303 24.66 10.28 -4.52
CA PRO A 303 24.56 10.18 -5.97
C PRO A 303 25.90 9.84 -6.63
N GLY A 304 25.89 8.87 -7.54
CA GLY A 304 27.09 8.43 -8.27
C GLY A 304 28.12 7.66 -7.43
N LYS A 305 27.80 7.34 -6.17
CA LYS A 305 28.66 6.47 -5.35
C LYS A 305 28.11 5.05 -5.31
N PRO A 306 29.00 4.03 -5.29
CA PRO A 306 28.57 2.66 -5.08
C PRO A 306 28.00 2.48 -3.67
N LEU A 307 27.13 1.48 -3.51
CA LEU A 307 26.78 0.97 -2.19
C LEU A 307 27.98 0.28 -1.53
N GLU A 308 28.04 0.32 -0.20
CA GLU A 308 28.98 -0.53 0.53
C GLU A 308 28.77 -2.00 0.16
N PRO A 309 29.84 -2.79 -0.03
CA PRO A 309 29.74 -4.16 -0.51
C PRO A 309 28.77 -5.03 0.30
N LYS A 310 28.82 -4.96 1.63
CA LYS A 310 27.93 -5.70 2.54
C LYS A 310 26.44 -5.32 2.35
N ILE A 311 26.16 -4.04 2.15
CA ILE A 311 24.81 -3.52 1.94
C ILE A 311 24.29 -3.93 0.55
N LYS A 312 25.11 -3.76 -0.49
CA LYS A 312 24.78 -4.21 -1.85
C LYS A 312 24.45 -5.70 -1.86
N GLU A 313 25.26 -6.49 -1.19
CA GLU A 313 25.09 -7.94 -1.16
C GLU A 313 23.84 -8.38 -0.38
N PHE A 314 23.53 -7.72 0.75
CA PHE A 314 22.31 -7.96 1.49
C PHE A 314 21.07 -7.63 0.63
N LEU A 315 21.08 -6.52 -0.10
CA LEU A 315 19.99 -6.14 -0.98
C LEU A 315 19.85 -7.08 -2.20
N LYS A 316 20.95 -7.62 -2.73
CA LYS A 316 20.92 -8.67 -3.74
C LYS A 316 20.24 -9.95 -3.23
N LEU A 317 20.54 -10.35 -1.99
CA LEU A 317 19.81 -11.46 -1.36
C LEU A 317 18.32 -11.15 -1.27
N VAL A 318 17.94 -9.99 -0.74
CA VAL A 318 16.52 -9.58 -0.60
C VAL A 318 15.77 -9.65 -1.93
N LEU A 319 16.41 -9.22 -3.02
CA LEU A 319 15.84 -9.17 -4.37
C LEU A 319 16.00 -10.50 -5.14
N SER A 320 16.62 -11.51 -4.58
CA SER A 320 16.80 -12.83 -5.20
C SER A 320 15.56 -13.72 -5.03
N ARG A 321 15.58 -14.86 -5.71
CA ARG A 321 14.55 -15.90 -5.54
C ARG A 321 14.45 -16.35 -4.09
N GLU A 322 15.56 -16.58 -3.42
CA GLU A 322 15.63 -17.00 -2.02
C GLU A 322 15.09 -15.91 -1.08
N GLY A 323 15.38 -14.64 -1.35
CA GLY A 323 14.86 -13.51 -0.60
C GLY A 323 13.35 -13.31 -0.80
N GLN A 324 12.86 -13.48 -2.02
CA GLN A 324 11.43 -13.42 -2.33
C GLN A 324 10.67 -14.65 -1.81
N ASP A 325 11.33 -15.80 -1.67
CA ASP A 325 10.79 -17.00 -1.05
C ASP A 325 10.55 -16.81 0.47
N VAL A 326 11.35 -15.96 1.14
CA VAL A 326 11.08 -15.53 2.51
C VAL A 326 9.76 -14.75 2.56
N VAL A 327 9.52 -13.84 1.63
CA VAL A 327 8.27 -13.08 1.53
C VAL A 327 7.08 -14.02 1.26
N ALA A 328 7.24 -14.95 0.33
CA ALA A 328 6.19 -15.92 -0.01
C ALA A 328 5.80 -16.83 1.18
N ARG A 329 6.77 -17.19 2.02
CA ARG A 329 6.52 -18.04 3.20
C ARG A 329 5.89 -17.27 4.37
N GLU A 330 6.16 -15.99 4.51
CA GLU A 330 5.46 -15.15 5.48
C GLU A 330 3.96 -15.10 5.15
N GLY A 331 3.60 -15.14 3.86
CA GLY A 331 2.27 -15.47 3.38
C GLY A 331 1.26 -14.31 3.37
N VAL A 332 1.62 -13.11 3.82
CA VAL A 332 0.76 -11.93 3.84
C VAL A 332 1.27 -10.84 2.90
N PHE A 333 2.57 -10.52 2.96
CA PHE A 333 3.20 -9.74 1.90
C PHE A 333 3.27 -10.56 0.61
N ILE A 334 3.30 -9.88 -0.50
CA ILE A 334 3.31 -10.49 -1.83
C ILE A 334 4.71 -10.35 -2.41
N PRO A 335 5.35 -11.44 -2.89
CA PRO A 335 6.64 -11.37 -3.57
C PRO A 335 6.59 -10.42 -4.77
N LEU A 336 7.73 -9.85 -5.11
CA LEU A 336 7.88 -9.03 -6.32
C LEU A 336 7.79 -9.88 -7.59
N THR A 337 7.39 -9.26 -8.70
CA THR A 337 7.55 -9.85 -10.03
C THR A 337 9.01 -9.75 -10.49
N SER A 338 9.43 -10.61 -11.42
CA SER A 338 10.78 -10.56 -12.00
C SER A 338 11.09 -9.25 -12.72
N GLU A 339 10.07 -8.57 -13.25
CA GLU A 339 10.21 -7.25 -13.85
C GLU A 339 10.61 -6.20 -12.82
N VAL A 340 9.90 -6.15 -11.70
CA VAL A 340 10.21 -5.23 -10.59
C VAL A 340 11.58 -5.53 -10.01
N VAL A 341 11.90 -6.81 -9.73
CA VAL A 341 13.21 -7.22 -9.24
C VAL A 341 14.34 -6.74 -10.15
N ARG A 342 14.20 -6.92 -11.45
CA ARG A 342 15.19 -6.48 -12.44
C ARG A 342 15.43 -4.96 -12.37
N ASP A 343 14.37 -4.18 -12.19
CA ASP A 343 14.50 -2.72 -12.08
C ASP A 343 15.14 -2.31 -10.76
N GLU A 344 14.82 -3.01 -9.66
CA GLU A 344 15.45 -2.74 -8.36
C GLU A 344 16.93 -3.14 -8.34
N LEU A 345 17.29 -4.25 -8.98
CA LEU A 345 18.71 -4.66 -9.10
C LEU A 345 19.55 -3.63 -9.87
N LYS A 346 19.00 -2.99 -10.90
CA LYS A 346 19.69 -1.88 -11.61
C LYS A 346 20.03 -0.72 -10.69
N LYS A 347 19.20 -0.46 -9.68
CA LYS A 347 19.48 0.60 -8.70
C LYS A 347 20.67 0.29 -7.80
N LEU A 348 21.10 -0.95 -7.71
CA LEU A 348 22.24 -1.35 -6.88
C LEU A 348 23.58 -1.14 -7.59
N GLU A 349 23.58 -0.90 -8.88
CA GLU A 349 24.76 -0.60 -9.70
C GLU A 349 25.10 0.91 -9.67
#